data_291fa1dfcac2104f3d0fb5ab2af7ef1e
#
_entry.id   291fa1dfcac2104f3d0fb5ab2af7ef1e
#
_cell.length_a   1.000
_cell.length_b   1.000
_cell.length_c   1.000
_cell.angle_alpha   90.00
_cell.angle_beta   90.00
_cell.angle_gamma   90.00
#
_symmetry.space_group_name_H-M   'P 1'
#
loop_
_entity.id
_entity.type
_entity.pdbx_description
1 polymer ?
#
loop_
_entity_poly.entity_id
_entity_poly.type
_entity_poly.pdbx_seq_one_letter_code
_entity_poly.pdbx_strand_id
1 'polypeptide(L)'
;MTNPLRPTPIEHAMIRGAVEIEATARGLVPHRLPRWARRQIPDRFMIQTSAESAGVRLAIRTAADVIELDVQARRIAADADSPLPPSSYELTEGAELVATATVPIGSRYVFTFERPDGEIASGPDATARFAGLGTGTERDLELWLPYYDAVELLELRADAPVTTIPERQALRWLHHGSSISHGYRADTTTGTWPAVAALRAGAHLTNLAFSGNAMLDPFTARTIRDTPADLITLKSGINIVCGDAMRLRAFLPALDGFIDTVREGHQDTPIVLVSPIWCEPVETSTGPTMQDPDRAEEWSIAAGNEDDVAAGKLSLQVIRAATASIVDRRREDGDHRLHYLDGLSLYGESDAAAMPLPDNLHPGPDVQRLIGERFADRVLAHFAVSSTSDTNPHLQRSRS
;
A
#
# COMPACT_ATOMS: atom_id res chain seq x y z
N MET A 1 23.49 -8.49 -32.31
CA MET A 1 22.27 -8.08 -33.05
C MET A 1 21.13 -8.18 -32.06
N THR A 2 20.48 -7.07 -31.74
CA THR A 2 19.30 -7.08 -30.86
C THR A 2 18.14 -7.75 -31.61
N ASN A 3 17.50 -8.73 -31.00
CA ASN A 3 16.29 -9.34 -31.54
C ASN A 3 15.19 -8.28 -31.68
N PRO A 4 14.28 -8.39 -32.65
CA PRO A 4 13.14 -7.49 -32.73
C PRO A 4 12.22 -7.70 -31.53
N LEU A 5 11.70 -6.60 -30.99
CA LEU A 5 10.68 -6.62 -29.94
C LEU A 5 9.40 -7.29 -30.48
N ARG A 6 8.83 -8.19 -29.70
CA ARG A 6 7.59 -8.90 -30.02
C ARG A 6 6.53 -8.61 -28.97
N PRO A 7 5.30 -8.30 -29.38
CA PRO A 7 4.19 -8.18 -28.46
C PRO A 7 3.96 -9.50 -27.70
N THR A 8 3.68 -9.37 -26.42
CA THR A 8 3.29 -10.47 -25.55
C THR A 8 1.97 -10.09 -24.86
N PRO A 9 0.92 -10.91 -24.93
CA PRO A 9 -0.31 -10.65 -24.20
C PRO A 9 -0.04 -10.53 -22.70
N ILE A 10 -0.59 -9.49 -22.07
CA ILE A 10 -0.55 -9.35 -20.61
C ILE A 10 -1.64 -10.26 -20.04
N GLU A 11 -1.24 -11.38 -19.45
CA GLU A 11 -2.16 -12.31 -18.81
C GLU A 11 -2.55 -11.82 -17.41
N HIS A 12 -3.78 -12.09 -16.98
CA HIS A 12 -4.20 -11.76 -15.61
C HIS A 12 -3.29 -12.38 -14.55
N ALA A 13 -2.78 -13.59 -14.81
CA ALA A 13 -1.86 -14.30 -13.92
C ALA A 13 -0.48 -13.62 -13.76
N MET A 14 -0.11 -12.71 -14.66
CA MET A 14 1.08 -11.88 -14.52
C MET A 14 0.87 -10.74 -13.52
N ILE A 15 -0.37 -10.26 -13.33
CA ILE A 15 -0.67 -9.09 -12.51
C ILE A 15 -0.84 -9.53 -11.06
N ARG A 16 -0.01 -8.99 -10.17
CA ARG A 16 -0.02 -9.26 -8.72
C ARG A 16 -0.30 -7.98 -7.94
N GLY A 17 -0.87 -8.12 -6.74
CA GLY A 17 -1.19 -7.00 -5.86
C GLY A 17 -2.49 -6.26 -6.22
N ALA A 18 -3.18 -6.63 -7.30
CA ALA A 18 -4.52 -6.17 -7.64
C ALA A 18 -5.59 -7.12 -7.09
N VAL A 19 -6.74 -6.55 -6.69
CA VAL A 19 -7.92 -7.33 -6.25
C VAL A 19 -8.84 -7.67 -7.41
N GLU A 20 -8.92 -6.78 -8.39
CA GLU A 20 -9.71 -6.99 -9.61
C GLU A 20 -8.96 -6.44 -10.82
N ILE A 21 -9.08 -7.10 -11.96
CA ILE A 21 -8.51 -6.64 -13.23
C ILE A 21 -9.66 -6.38 -14.19
N GLU A 22 -9.75 -5.15 -14.68
CA GLU A 22 -10.77 -4.73 -15.63
C GLU A 22 -10.18 -4.68 -17.05
N ALA A 23 -10.78 -5.41 -17.97
CA ALA A 23 -10.46 -5.29 -19.39
C ALA A 23 -11.17 -4.07 -19.99
N THR A 24 -10.42 -3.19 -20.63
CA THR A 24 -10.93 -2.04 -21.37
C THR A 24 -10.87 -2.28 -22.89
N ALA A 25 -11.27 -1.29 -23.68
CA ALA A 25 -11.06 -1.34 -25.13
C ALA A 25 -9.57 -1.24 -25.54
N ARG A 26 -8.69 -0.82 -24.63
CA ARG A 26 -7.28 -0.52 -24.90
C ARG A 26 -6.32 -1.47 -24.21
N GLY A 27 -6.68 -2.03 -23.06
CA GLY A 27 -5.78 -2.84 -22.25
C GLY A 27 -6.40 -3.34 -20.96
N LEU A 28 -5.61 -3.38 -19.89
CA LEU A 28 -6.00 -3.87 -18.59
C LEU A 28 -5.78 -2.81 -17.52
N VAL A 29 -6.78 -2.61 -16.65
CA VAL A 29 -6.67 -1.75 -15.47
C VAL A 29 -6.67 -2.61 -14.21
N PRO A 30 -5.56 -2.66 -13.46
CA PRO A 30 -5.51 -3.32 -12.17
C PRO A 30 -6.15 -2.43 -11.10
N HIS A 31 -7.12 -2.97 -10.37
CA HIS A 31 -7.81 -2.28 -9.29
C HIS A 31 -7.46 -2.87 -7.93
N ARG A 32 -7.23 -2.00 -6.94
CA ARG A 32 -7.03 -2.38 -5.54
C ARG A 32 -8.34 -2.57 -4.77
N LEU A 33 -9.46 -2.11 -5.31
CA LEU A 33 -10.81 -2.38 -4.81
C LEU A 33 -11.67 -3.02 -5.91
N PRO A 34 -12.54 -4.01 -5.58
CA PRO A 34 -13.45 -4.60 -6.55
C PRO A 34 -14.53 -3.61 -6.98
N ARG A 35 -15.12 -3.85 -8.14
CA ARG A 35 -16.13 -2.97 -8.76
C ARG A 35 -17.27 -2.59 -7.82
N TRP A 36 -17.79 -3.54 -7.04
CA TRP A 36 -18.87 -3.26 -6.11
C TRP A 36 -18.44 -2.29 -4.98
N ALA A 37 -17.20 -2.40 -4.48
CA ALA A 37 -16.64 -1.50 -3.48
C ALA A 37 -16.41 -0.10 -4.06
N ARG A 38 -15.83 -0.01 -5.27
CA ARG A 38 -15.64 1.26 -5.98
C ARG A 38 -16.91 2.07 -6.17
N ARG A 39 -18.08 1.41 -6.25
CA ARG A 39 -19.40 2.07 -6.33
C ARG A 39 -19.90 2.66 -5.02
N GLN A 40 -19.24 2.35 -3.90
CA GLN A 40 -19.58 2.83 -2.56
C GLN A 40 -18.64 3.94 -2.07
N ILE A 41 -17.61 4.29 -2.85
CA ILE A 41 -16.66 5.35 -2.52
C ILE A 41 -17.39 6.68 -2.40
N PRO A 42 -17.22 7.42 -1.27
CA PRO A 42 -18.01 8.60 -0.98
C PRO A 42 -17.58 9.85 -1.75
N ASP A 43 -16.31 9.92 -2.15
CA ASP A 43 -15.73 11.13 -2.73
C ASP A 43 -14.74 10.84 -3.86
N ARG A 44 -14.43 11.87 -4.64
CA ARG A 44 -13.58 11.76 -5.82
C ARG A 44 -12.11 11.61 -5.50
N PHE A 45 -11.66 12.11 -4.36
CA PHE A 45 -10.27 11.93 -3.93
C PHE A 45 -9.99 10.44 -3.66
N MET A 46 -10.89 9.77 -2.95
CA MET A 46 -10.77 8.33 -2.72
C MET A 46 -10.92 7.50 -4.01
N ILE A 47 -11.75 7.94 -4.97
CA ILE A 47 -11.82 7.29 -6.29
C ILE A 47 -10.44 7.26 -6.94
N GLN A 48 -9.72 8.37 -6.95
CA GLN A 48 -8.39 8.45 -7.52
C GLN A 48 -7.38 7.64 -6.71
N THR A 49 -7.31 7.83 -5.39
CA THR A 49 -6.33 7.12 -4.55
C THR A 49 -6.53 5.62 -4.52
N SER A 50 -7.76 5.13 -4.68
CA SER A 50 -8.05 3.69 -4.80
C SER A 50 -7.65 3.10 -6.15
N ALA A 51 -7.62 3.92 -7.20
CA ALA A 51 -7.19 3.52 -8.55
C ALA A 51 -5.66 3.51 -8.72
N GLU A 52 -4.91 4.18 -7.85
CA GLU A 52 -3.45 4.21 -7.87
C GLU A 52 -2.86 2.82 -7.59
N SER A 53 -1.67 2.54 -8.18
CA SER A 53 -1.14 1.18 -8.32
C SER A 53 -0.20 0.74 -7.19
N ALA A 54 -0.34 1.29 -5.97
CA ALA A 54 0.54 0.93 -4.85
C ALA A 54 0.60 -0.59 -4.59
N GLY A 55 1.80 -1.18 -4.73
CA GLY A 55 2.02 -2.61 -4.55
C GLY A 55 1.63 -3.49 -5.75
N VAL A 56 1.06 -2.90 -6.82
CA VAL A 56 0.71 -3.63 -8.05
C VAL A 56 1.95 -3.82 -8.93
N ARG A 57 2.10 -5.01 -9.51
CA ARG A 57 3.24 -5.36 -10.33
C ARG A 57 2.93 -6.45 -11.34
N LEU A 58 3.74 -6.52 -12.42
CA LEU A 58 3.75 -7.64 -13.36
C LEU A 58 4.85 -8.62 -12.95
N ALA A 59 4.49 -9.89 -12.72
CA ALA A 59 5.41 -10.98 -12.40
C ALA A 59 5.63 -11.81 -13.66
N ILE A 60 6.83 -11.74 -14.22
CA ILE A 60 7.18 -12.30 -15.54
C ILE A 60 8.47 -13.12 -15.48
N ARG A 61 8.53 -14.18 -16.28
CA ARG A 61 9.75 -14.96 -16.52
C ARG A 61 10.21 -14.74 -17.95
N THR A 62 11.47 -14.34 -18.12
CA THR A 62 12.04 -14.06 -19.44
C THR A 62 13.57 -14.11 -19.45
N ALA A 63 14.15 -14.31 -20.62
CA ALA A 63 15.58 -14.12 -20.90
C ALA A 63 15.84 -12.85 -21.75
N ALA A 64 14.89 -11.91 -21.73
CA ALA A 64 14.98 -10.69 -22.54
C ALA A 64 16.06 -9.72 -22.04
N ASP A 65 16.78 -9.11 -23.00
CA ASP A 65 17.65 -7.97 -22.74
C ASP A 65 16.88 -6.64 -22.74
N VAL A 66 15.76 -6.61 -23.47
CA VAL A 66 14.91 -5.41 -23.59
C VAL A 66 13.46 -5.78 -23.32
N ILE A 67 12.84 -5.01 -22.42
CA ILE A 67 11.42 -5.08 -22.10
C ILE A 67 10.82 -3.68 -22.25
N GLU A 68 9.67 -3.58 -22.93
CA GLU A 68 8.88 -2.35 -23.05
C GLU A 68 7.46 -2.60 -22.57
N LEU A 69 6.93 -1.66 -21.78
CA LEU A 69 5.55 -1.63 -21.34
C LEU A 69 4.90 -0.31 -21.73
N ASP A 70 3.93 -0.36 -22.65
CA ASP A 70 3.12 0.79 -22.99
C ASP A 70 2.02 0.97 -21.94
N VAL A 71 1.86 2.20 -21.49
CA VAL A 71 0.98 2.55 -20.39
C VAL A 71 0.27 3.88 -20.62
N GLN A 72 -0.91 4.01 -20.02
CA GLN A 72 -1.54 5.29 -19.76
C GLN A 72 -1.55 5.50 -18.25
N ALA A 73 -0.74 6.45 -17.77
CA ALA A 73 -0.66 6.80 -16.35
C ALA A 73 -1.43 8.09 -16.06
N ARG A 74 -2.13 8.13 -14.92
CA ARG A 74 -2.87 9.30 -14.45
C ARG A 74 -2.50 9.59 -13.00
N ARG A 75 -2.10 10.84 -12.71
CA ARG A 75 -1.73 11.32 -11.38
C ARG A 75 -2.58 12.53 -10.94
N ILE A 76 -2.73 12.71 -9.64
CA ILE A 76 -3.31 13.93 -9.06
C ILE A 76 -2.41 15.13 -9.36
N ALA A 77 -3.03 16.23 -9.75
CA ALA A 77 -2.38 17.52 -9.99
C ALA A 77 -3.26 18.66 -9.46
N ALA A 78 -2.62 19.75 -9.03
CA ALA A 78 -3.35 20.96 -8.59
C ALA A 78 -4.06 21.67 -9.76
N ASP A 79 -3.46 21.58 -10.96
CA ASP A 79 -4.01 22.11 -12.21
C ASP A 79 -3.50 21.28 -13.42
N ALA A 80 -4.00 21.63 -14.63
CA ALA A 80 -3.66 20.91 -15.84
C ALA A 80 -2.21 21.14 -16.33
N ASP A 81 -1.59 22.23 -15.92
CA ASP A 81 -0.30 22.70 -16.45
C ASP A 81 0.86 22.54 -15.44
N SER A 82 0.56 22.28 -14.16
CA SER A 82 1.59 22.09 -13.12
C SER A 82 2.60 21.01 -13.53
N PRO A 83 3.89 21.25 -13.38
CA PRO A 83 4.90 20.23 -13.62
C PRO A 83 4.72 19.09 -12.62
N LEU A 84 4.68 17.86 -13.13
CA LEU A 84 4.65 16.64 -12.31
C LEU A 84 5.97 15.90 -12.51
N PRO A 85 6.51 15.30 -11.44
CA PRO A 85 7.65 14.40 -11.59
C PRO A 85 7.26 13.22 -12.49
N PRO A 86 8.20 12.62 -13.24
CA PRO A 86 7.90 11.47 -14.08
C PRO A 86 7.43 10.27 -13.24
N SER A 87 6.66 9.36 -13.86
CA SER A 87 6.34 8.05 -13.28
C SER A 87 7.56 7.14 -13.27
N SER A 88 7.82 6.48 -12.15
CA SER A 88 8.92 5.53 -12.01
C SER A 88 8.39 4.10 -11.98
N TYR A 89 8.84 3.30 -12.94
CA TYR A 89 8.61 1.85 -13.03
C TYR A 89 9.90 1.15 -12.64
N GLU A 90 9.82 0.13 -11.78
CA GLU A 90 10.98 -0.53 -11.24
C GLU A 90 10.94 -2.04 -11.49
N LEU A 91 12.05 -2.59 -11.94
CA LEU A 91 12.21 -4.01 -12.23
C LEU A 91 13.08 -4.63 -11.15
N THR A 92 12.55 -5.64 -10.45
CA THR A 92 13.28 -6.39 -9.43
C THR A 92 13.46 -7.85 -9.80
N GLU A 93 14.55 -8.46 -9.32
CA GLU A 93 14.78 -9.90 -9.29
C GLU A 93 14.90 -10.32 -7.82
N GLY A 94 13.88 -10.99 -7.29
CA GLY A 94 13.76 -11.16 -5.85
C GLY A 94 13.72 -9.82 -5.12
N ALA A 95 14.64 -9.60 -4.17
CA ALA A 95 14.74 -8.35 -3.43
C ALA A 95 15.62 -7.28 -4.10
N GLU A 96 16.31 -7.62 -5.19
CA GLU A 96 17.29 -6.73 -5.83
C GLU A 96 16.64 -5.88 -6.92
N LEU A 97 16.85 -4.57 -6.89
CA LEU A 97 16.49 -3.65 -7.97
C LEU A 97 17.43 -3.86 -9.16
N VAL A 98 16.87 -4.30 -10.30
CA VAL A 98 17.62 -4.59 -11.53
C VAL A 98 17.70 -3.37 -12.43
N ALA A 99 16.57 -2.66 -12.60
CA ALA A 99 16.49 -1.51 -13.49
C ALA A 99 15.33 -0.59 -13.12
N THR A 100 15.43 0.67 -13.51
CA THR A 100 14.36 1.68 -13.37
C THR A 100 14.11 2.34 -14.72
N ALA A 101 12.83 2.52 -15.07
CA ALA A 101 12.39 3.30 -16.22
C ALA A 101 11.51 4.44 -15.76
N THR A 102 11.76 5.65 -16.24
CA THR A 102 10.92 6.82 -15.94
C THR A 102 10.23 7.32 -17.20
N VAL A 103 8.96 7.64 -17.07
CA VAL A 103 8.15 8.16 -18.19
C VAL A 103 7.39 9.41 -17.77
N PRO A 104 7.13 10.35 -18.69
CA PRO A 104 6.26 11.49 -18.41
C PRO A 104 4.86 11.04 -17.99
N ILE A 105 4.20 11.82 -17.13
CA ILE A 105 2.80 11.61 -16.80
C ILE A 105 1.93 11.89 -18.01
N GLY A 106 1.07 10.93 -18.36
CA GLY A 106 0.13 11.06 -19.47
C GLY A 106 -1.05 11.96 -19.11
N SER A 107 -1.94 11.46 -18.26
CA SER A 107 -3.15 12.16 -17.81
C SER A 107 -3.00 12.76 -16.43
N ARG A 108 -3.79 13.79 -16.15
CA ARG A 108 -3.89 14.42 -14.83
C ARG A 108 -5.31 14.28 -14.29
N TYR A 109 -5.43 13.98 -13.02
CA TYR A 109 -6.64 14.19 -12.26
C TYR A 109 -6.49 15.52 -11.53
N VAL A 110 -7.08 16.57 -12.09
CA VAL A 110 -7.00 17.92 -11.51
C VAL A 110 -7.96 18.00 -10.33
N PHE A 111 -7.38 18.05 -9.14
CA PHE A 111 -8.12 18.03 -7.88
C PHE A 111 -7.43 18.89 -6.83
N THR A 112 -8.21 19.68 -6.09
CA THR A 112 -7.82 20.29 -4.81
C THR A 112 -8.98 20.15 -3.82
N PHE A 113 -8.71 20.32 -2.53
CA PHE A 113 -9.77 20.26 -1.51
C PHE A 113 -10.78 21.41 -1.65
N GLU A 114 -10.38 22.53 -2.27
CA GLU A 114 -11.27 23.64 -2.61
C GLU A 114 -12.08 23.38 -3.89
N ARG A 115 -11.62 22.44 -4.74
CA ARG A 115 -12.30 22.01 -5.96
C ARG A 115 -12.47 20.48 -5.96
N PRO A 116 -13.38 19.95 -5.11
CA PRO A 116 -13.50 18.52 -4.85
C PRO A 116 -14.12 17.73 -6.01
N ASP A 117 -14.76 18.39 -6.99
CA ASP A 117 -15.38 17.71 -8.13
C ASP A 117 -14.35 17.06 -9.06
N GLY A 118 -13.16 17.64 -9.15
CA GLY A 118 -12.06 17.15 -9.96
C GLY A 118 -12.41 16.90 -11.43
N GLU A 119 -11.43 16.99 -12.30
CA GLU A 119 -11.60 16.67 -13.72
C GLU A 119 -10.37 15.92 -14.25
N ILE A 120 -10.55 15.17 -15.34
CA ILE A 120 -9.44 14.46 -16.00
C ILE A 120 -8.99 15.29 -17.20
N ALA A 121 -7.76 15.80 -17.13
CA ALA A 121 -7.05 16.32 -18.28
C ALA A 121 -6.29 15.16 -18.94
N SER A 122 -6.76 14.76 -20.12
CA SER A 122 -6.17 13.65 -20.87
C SER A 122 -4.81 14.02 -21.44
N GLY A 123 -3.89 13.06 -21.46
CA GLY A 123 -2.56 13.18 -22.03
C GLY A 123 -2.14 11.92 -22.80
N PRO A 124 -0.94 11.91 -23.40
CA PRO A 124 -0.47 10.83 -24.25
C PRO A 124 -0.18 9.55 -23.45
N ASP A 125 -0.11 8.43 -24.19
CA ASP A 125 0.48 7.20 -23.69
C ASP A 125 1.99 7.34 -23.60
N ALA A 126 2.61 6.47 -22.80
CA ALA A 126 4.05 6.43 -22.63
C ALA A 126 4.57 4.99 -22.65
N THR A 127 5.87 4.82 -22.92
CA THR A 127 6.55 3.52 -22.92
C THR A 127 7.59 3.49 -21.82
N ALA A 128 7.42 2.63 -20.83
CA ALA A 128 8.46 2.28 -19.86
C ALA A 128 9.40 1.26 -20.51
N ARG A 129 10.67 1.64 -20.72
CA ARG A 129 11.67 0.82 -21.41
C ARG A 129 12.81 0.44 -20.47
N PHE A 130 13.05 -0.85 -20.38
CA PHE A 130 14.20 -1.46 -19.70
C PHE A 130 15.11 -2.10 -20.74
N ALA A 131 16.41 -1.85 -20.67
CA ALA A 131 17.38 -2.38 -21.63
C ALA A 131 18.72 -2.67 -20.95
N GLY A 132 19.49 -3.58 -21.53
CA GLY A 132 20.77 -4.02 -20.94
C GLY A 132 20.55 -4.96 -19.76
N LEU A 133 19.44 -5.71 -19.77
CA LEU A 133 19.11 -6.64 -18.70
C LEU A 133 19.96 -7.92 -18.73
N GLY A 134 20.69 -8.16 -19.85
CA GLY A 134 21.46 -9.38 -20.08
C GLY A 134 20.65 -10.46 -20.78
N THR A 135 21.31 -11.23 -21.64
CA THR A 135 20.67 -12.25 -22.49
C THR A 135 21.00 -13.67 -22.07
N GLY A 136 20.12 -14.61 -22.45
CA GLY A 136 20.42 -16.04 -22.49
C GLY A 136 20.06 -16.84 -21.24
N THR A 137 19.75 -16.20 -20.13
CA THR A 137 19.28 -16.88 -18.90
C THR A 137 17.89 -16.41 -18.55
N GLU A 138 16.94 -17.33 -18.37
CA GLU A 138 15.61 -16.98 -17.86
C GLU A 138 15.69 -16.53 -16.41
N ARG A 139 15.01 -15.44 -16.10
CA ARG A 139 14.91 -14.83 -14.77
C ARG A 139 13.47 -14.58 -14.41
N ASP A 140 13.19 -14.61 -13.13
CA ASP A 140 11.91 -14.22 -12.55
C ASP A 140 12.00 -12.75 -12.15
N LEU A 141 11.28 -11.90 -12.87
CA LEU A 141 11.29 -10.45 -12.70
C LEU A 141 9.92 -9.95 -12.24
N GLU A 142 9.91 -8.98 -11.33
CA GLU A 142 8.70 -8.24 -10.96
C GLU A 142 8.84 -6.79 -11.42
N LEU A 143 7.95 -6.35 -12.33
CA LEU A 143 7.86 -4.98 -12.82
C LEU A 143 6.83 -4.24 -11.99
N TRP A 144 7.29 -3.43 -11.05
CA TRP A 144 6.48 -2.65 -10.12
C TRP A 144 5.94 -1.38 -10.79
N LEU A 145 4.63 -1.18 -10.68
CA LEU A 145 3.95 0.01 -11.20
C LEU A 145 4.12 1.18 -10.23
N PRO A 146 4.09 2.43 -10.71
CA PRO A 146 4.20 3.61 -9.87
C PRO A 146 3.12 3.63 -8.78
N TYR A 147 3.52 3.74 -7.52
CA TYR A 147 2.59 3.66 -6.40
C TYR A 147 1.55 4.79 -6.36
N TYR A 148 1.85 5.92 -6.99
CA TYR A 148 1.03 7.14 -6.95
C TYR A 148 0.30 7.44 -8.26
N ASP A 149 0.28 6.50 -9.20
CA ASP A 149 -0.40 6.63 -10.48
C ASP A 149 -1.49 5.57 -10.63
N ALA A 150 -2.62 5.97 -11.19
CA ALA A 150 -3.58 5.03 -11.76
C ALA A 150 -3.07 4.63 -13.16
N VAL A 151 -2.79 3.35 -13.37
CA VAL A 151 -2.14 2.85 -14.59
C VAL A 151 -3.08 1.92 -15.36
N GLU A 152 -3.26 2.20 -16.66
CA GLU A 152 -3.78 1.27 -17.64
C GLU A 152 -2.61 0.64 -18.39
N LEU A 153 -2.53 -0.69 -18.40
CA LEU A 153 -1.53 -1.49 -19.09
C LEU A 153 -2.00 -1.72 -20.52
N LEU A 154 -1.25 -1.25 -21.51
CA LEU A 154 -1.66 -1.28 -22.92
C LEU A 154 -1.02 -2.44 -23.69
N GLU A 155 0.31 -2.50 -23.73
CA GLU A 155 1.06 -3.53 -24.45
C GLU A 155 2.39 -3.84 -23.76
N LEU A 156 2.72 -5.12 -23.67
CA LEU A 156 4.03 -5.61 -23.24
C LEU A 156 4.80 -6.13 -24.45
N ARG A 157 6.03 -5.68 -24.65
CA ARG A 157 6.94 -6.16 -25.71
C ARG A 157 8.28 -6.55 -25.11
N ALA A 158 8.90 -7.59 -25.68
CA ALA A 158 10.25 -7.99 -25.31
C ALA A 158 11.00 -8.59 -26.50
N ASP A 159 12.33 -8.67 -26.44
CA ASP A 159 13.17 -9.28 -27.44
C ASP A 159 13.41 -10.79 -27.24
N ALA A 160 12.82 -11.36 -26.18
CA ALA A 160 12.71 -12.80 -25.93
C ALA A 160 11.31 -13.16 -25.41
N PRO A 161 10.91 -14.44 -25.41
CA PRO A 161 9.63 -14.87 -24.86
C PRO A 161 9.43 -14.43 -23.40
N VAL A 162 8.19 -14.05 -23.07
CA VAL A 162 7.78 -13.70 -21.73
C VAL A 162 6.65 -14.63 -21.31
N THR A 163 6.76 -15.20 -20.12
CA THR A 163 5.75 -16.09 -19.52
C THR A 163 5.43 -15.66 -18.10
N THR A 164 4.36 -16.20 -17.53
CA THR A 164 4.01 -16.00 -16.12
C THR A 164 5.00 -16.71 -15.20
N ILE A 165 5.31 -16.12 -14.07
CA ILE A 165 6.03 -16.83 -13.00
C ILE A 165 5.03 -17.76 -12.30
N PRO A 166 5.35 -19.09 -12.18
CA PRO A 166 4.54 -20.00 -11.37
C PRO A 166 4.37 -19.44 -9.94
N GLU A 167 3.18 -19.62 -9.39
CA GLU A 167 2.91 -19.18 -8.03
C GLU A 167 3.86 -19.94 -7.07
N ARG A 168 4.69 -19.17 -6.35
CA ARG A 168 5.57 -19.72 -5.32
C ARG A 168 4.82 -19.73 -3.99
N GLN A 169 5.14 -20.70 -3.14
CA GLN A 169 4.73 -20.64 -1.74
C GLN A 169 5.47 -19.48 -1.07
N ALA A 170 4.77 -18.35 -0.92
CA ALA A 170 5.24 -17.18 -0.21
C ALA A 170 4.08 -16.65 0.64
N LEU A 171 4.40 -15.98 1.74
CA LEU A 171 3.41 -15.37 2.63
C LEU A 171 2.56 -14.36 1.85
N ARG A 172 1.27 -14.61 1.70
CA ARG A 172 0.32 -13.64 1.13
C ARG A 172 -0.02 -12.62 2.20
N TRP A 173 0.61 -11.47 2.11
CA TRP A 173 0.43 -10.37 3.05
C TRP A 173 -0.52 -9.31 2.46
N LEU A 174 -1.68 -9.15 3.11
CA LEU A 174 -2.62 -8.08 2.81
C LEU A 174 -2.45 -6.96 3.83
N HIS A 175 -2.21 -5.75 3.36
CA HIS A 175 -2.02 -4.57 4.19
C HIS A 175 -3.04 -3.48 3.88
N HIS A 176 -3.65 -2.88 4.91
CA HIS A 176 -4.48 -1.68 4.81
C HIS A 176 -3.90 -0.55 5.68
N GLY A 177 -3.95 0.68 5.16
CA GLY A 177 -3.46 1.86 5.86
C GLY A 177 -3.71 3.18 5.14
N SER A 178 -3.08 4.23 5.64
CA SER A 178 -3.18 5.62 5.16
C SER A 178 -2.18 5.93 4.03
N SER A 179 -1.97 7.24 3.74
CA SER A 179 -0.91 7.77 2.86
C SER A 179 0.48 7.27 3.23
N ILE A 180 0.77 7.11 4.52
CA ILE A 180 2.04 6.56 5.01
C ILE A 180 2.29 5.16 4.48
N SER A 181 1.24 4.34 4.42
CA SER A 181 1.30 2.96 3.89
C SER A 181 1.09 2.88 2.38
N HIS A 182 0.45 3.88 1.78
CA HIS A 182 0.38 4.04 0.34
C HIS A 182 1.76 4.33 -0.25
N GLY A 183 2.60 5.04 0.52
CA GLY A 183 3.98 5.37 0.17
C GLY A 183 4.24 6.85 -0.06
N TYR A 184 3.31 7.75 0.32
CA TYR A 184 3.47 9.19 0.10
C TYR A 184 4.84 9.66 0.61
N ARG A 185 5.54 10.47 -0.21
CA ARG A 185 6.92 10.95 -0.04
C ARG A 185 8.03 9.87 -0.11
N ALA A 186 7.72 8.64 -0.53
CA ALA A 186 8.77 7.75 -1.00
C ALA A 186 9.36 8.29 -2.33
N ASP A 187 10.64 8.07 -2.56
CA ASP A 187 11.32 8.46 -3.80
C ASP A 187 11.07 7.47 -4.94
N THR A 188 10.82 6.20 -4.59
CA THR A 188 10.61 5.11 -5.54
C THR A 188 9.47 4.19 -5.12
N THR A 189 8.99 3.37 -6.04
CA THR A 189 7.91 2.41 -5.76
C THR A 189 8.36 1.32 -4.80
N THR A 190 9.54 0.73 -5.04
CA THR A 190 10.10 -0.29 -4.15
C THR A 190 10.67 0.30 -2.85
N GLY A 191 10.85 1.62 -2.78
CA GLY A 191 11.23 2.37 -1.59
C GLY A 191 10.07 2.67 -0.63
N THR A 192 8.81 2.41 -0.99
CA THR A 192 7.69 2.49 -0.05
C THR A 192 7.84 1.44 1.04
N TRP A 193 7.54 1.78 2.31
CA TRP A 193 7.79 0.85 3.41
C TRP A 193 7.11 -0.53 3.27
N PRO A 194 5.88 -0.65 2.68
CA PRO A 194 5.31 -1.97 2.46
C PRO A 194 6.06 -2.76 1.39
N ALA A 195 6.57 -2.10 0.34
CA ALA A 195 7.38 -2.78 -0.68
C ALA A 195 8.74 -3.21 -0.11
N VAL A 196 9.42 -2.34 0.64
CA VAL A 196 10.67 -2.68 1.36
C VAL A 196 10.46 -3.90 2.25
N ALA A 197 9.39 -3.91 3.05
CA ALA A 197 9.08 -5.03 3.93
C ALA A 197 8.79 -6.33 3.14
N ALA A 198 7.99 -6.24 2.08
CA ALA A 198 7.63 -7.39 1.26
C ALA A 198 8.85 -8.00 0.54
N LEU A 199 9.68 -7.15 -0.09
CA LEU A 199 10.91 -7.59 -0.77
C LEU A 199 11.89 -8.24 0.20
N ARG A 200 12.11 -7.62 1.38
CA ARG A 200 13.00 -8.17 2.42
C ARG A 200 12.53 -9.54 2.93
N ALA A 201 11.23 -9.73 3.08
CA ALA A 201 10.64 -10.97 3.59
C ALA A 201 10.31 -12.01 2.49
N GLY A 202 10.42 -11.65 1.22
CA GLY A 202 9.95 -12.49 0.10
C GLY A 202 8.44 -12.71 0.13
N ALA A 203 7.65 -11.76 0.64
CA ALA A 203 6.21 -11.87 0.79
C ALA A 203 5.46 -11.33 -0.44
N HIS A 204 4.30 -11.92 -0.74
CA HIS A 204 3.39 -11.43 -1.77
C HIS A 204 2.47 -10.33 -1.19
N LEU A 205 2.83 -9.08 -1.43
CA LEU A 205 2.09 -7.91 -0.97
C LEU A 205 0.83 -7.67 -1.80
N THR A 206 -0.33 -7.50 -1.12
CA THR A 206 -1.52 -6.80 -1.60
C THR A 206 -1.71 -5.55 -0.75
N ASN A 207 -1.46 -4.37 -1.33
CA ASN A 207 -1.51 -3.10 -0.60
C ASN A 207 -2.84 -2.39 -0.81
N LEU A 208 -3.71 -2.41 0.20
CA LEU A 208 -4.99 -1.70 0.25
C LEU A 208 -4.90 -0.40 1.06
N ALA A 209 -3.74 0.23 1.09
CA ALA A 209 -3.60 1.55 1.71
C ALA A 209 -4.12 2.64 0.76
N PHE A 210 -4.86 3.59 1.32
CA PHE A 210 -5.47 4.70 0.58
C PHE A 210 -5.12 6.02 1.23
N SER A 211 -4.38 6.88 0.51
CA SER A 211 -3.98 8.20 0.99
C SER A 211 -5.19 9.01 1.45
N GLY A 212 -5.12 9.55 2.68
CA GLY A 212 -6.21 10.32 3.28
C GLY A 212 -7.45 9.51 3.68
N ASN A 213 -7.53 8.21 3.37
CA ASN A 213 -8.77 7.43 3.38
C ASN A 213 -8.74 6.14 4.21
N ALA A 214 -7.89 6.04 5.22
CA ALA A 214 -7.96 4.94 6.20
C ALA A 214 -9.00 5.29 7.30
N MET A 215 -10.29 5.27 6.91
CA MET A 215 -11.42 5.77 7.70
C MET A 215 -12.32 4.65 8.28
N LEU A 216 -11.84 3.39 8.26
CA LEU A 216 -12.61 2.21 8.68
C LEU A 216 -13.87 1.96 7.82
N ASP A 217 -13.77 2.21 6.52
CA ASP A 217 -14.88 2.05 5.60
C ASP A 217 -15.37 0.60 5.51
N PRO A 218 -16.67 0.35 5.62
CA PRO A 218 -17.23 -1.02 5.56
C PRO A 218 -16.95 -1.75 4.25
N PHE A 219 -16.83 -1.03 3.11
CA PHE A 219 -16.50 -1.66 1.84
C PHE A 219 -15.03 -2.10 1.78
N THR A 220 -14.12 -1.41 2.47
CA THR A 220 -12.73 -1.85 2.64
C THR A 220 -12.67 -3.10 3.51
N ALA A 221 -13.38 -3.13 4.64
CA ALA A 221 -13.44 -4.32 5.49
C ALA A 221 -13.94 -5.55 4.72
N ARG A 222 -15.01 -5.39 3.92
CA ARG A 222 -15.53 -6.48 3.06
C ARG A 222 -14.57 -6.88 1.95
N THR A 223 -13.84 -5.93 1.37
CA THR A 223 -12.79 -6.24 0.40
C THR A 223 -11.69 -7.10 1.02
N ILE A 224 -11.24 -6.74 2.23
CA ILE A 224 -10.26 -7.52 2.98
C ILE A 224 -10.81 -8.91 3.29
N ARG A 225 -12.04 -9.00 3.78
CA ARG A 225 -12.74 -10.26 4.08
C ARG A 225 -12.71 -11.24 2.90
N ASP A 226 -12.95 -10.72 1.70
CA ASP A 226 -13.12 -11.50 0.47
C ASP A 226 -11.79 -11.74 -0.29
N THR A 227 -10.69 -11.14 0.15
CA THR A 227 -9.36 -11.25 -0.48
C THR A 227 -8.50 -12.29 0.25
N PRO A 228 -8.04 -13.37 -0.41
CA PRO A 228 -7.22 -14.38 0.24
C PRO A 228 -5.91 -13.82 0.83
N ALA A 229 -5.63 -14.14 2.08
CA ALA A 229 -4.41 -13.71 2.77
C ALA A 229 -3.96 -14.75 3.82
N ASP A 230 -2.65 -14.85 4.05
CA ASP A 230 -2.05 -15.64 5.12
C ASP A 230 -1.72 -14.77 6.35
N LEU A 231 -1.61 -13.45 6.14
CA LEU A 231 -1.44 -12.42 7.13
C LEU A 231 -2.18 -11.15 6.72
N ILE A 232 -2.94 -10.57 7.63
CA ILE A 232 -3.60 -9.28 7.44
C ILE A 232 -3.00 -8.27 8.42
N THR A 233 -2.69 -7.06 7.95
CA THR A 233 -2.23 -5.97 8.81
C THR A 233 -3.04 -4.71 8.56
N LEU A 234 -3.52 -4.09 9.63
CA LEU A 234 -4.40 -2.93 9.60
C LEU A 234 -3.74 -1.77 10.35
N LYS A 235 -3.37 -0.71 9.65
CA LYS A 235 -2.74 0.49 10.21
C LYS A 235 -3.65 1.69 10.03
N SER A 236 -4.53 1.95 10.98
CA SER A 236 -5.51 3.04 10.95
C SER A 236 -5.32 4.04 12.08
N GLY A 237 -6.02 5.17 12.00
CA GLY A 237 -6.09 6.18 13.05
C GLY A 237 -5.58 7.55 12.63
N ILE A 238 -4.46 7.65 11.90
CA ILE A 238 -3.89 8.95 11.51
C ILE A 238 -4.88 9.79 10.69
N ASN A 239 -5.55 9.21 9.68
CA ASN A 239 -6.51 9.95 8.87
C ASN A 239 -7.76 10.36 9.67
N ILE A 240 -8.18 9.52 10.63
CA ILE A 240 -9.31 9.81 11.53
C ILE A 240 -8.99 11.01 12.42
N VAL A 241 -7.76 11.08 12.96
CA VAL A 241 -7.29 12.22 13.74
C VAL A 241 -7.10 13.45 12.86
N CYS A 242 -6.33 13.33 11.76
CA CYS A 242 -6.04 14.44 10.86
C CYS A 242 -7.29 15.05 10.21
N GLY A 243 -8.34 14.27 10.00
CA GLY A 243 -9.62 14.74 9.48
C GLY A 243 -10.62 15.17 10.55
N ASP A 244 -10.30 15.03 11.86
CA ASP A 244 -11.27 15.16 12.98
C ASP A 244 -12.58 14.38 12.71
N ALA A 245 -12.44 13.18 12.06
CA ALA A 245 -13.55 12.49 11.44
C ALA A 245 -14.41 11.70 12.42
N MET A 246 -13.87 11.34 13.60
CA MET A 246 -14.58 10.55 14.62
C MET A 246 -14.28 11.07 16.02
N ARG A 247 -15.18 10.71 16.95
CA ARG A 247 -14.94 10.78 18.39
C ARG A 247 -14.65 9.39 18.93
N LEU A 248 -14.01 9.29 20.08
CA LEU A 248 -13.67 8.01 20.73
C LEU A 248 -14.88 7.06 20.78
N ARG A 249 -16.07 7.59 21.12
CA ARG A 249 -17.31 6.81 21.20
C ARG A 249 -17.72 6.19 19.86
N ALA A 250 -17.36 6.81 18.74
CA ALA A 250 -17.63 6.27 17.40
C ALA A 250 -16.49 5.36 16.91
N PHE A 251 -15.24 5.71 17.21
CA PHE A 251 -14.05 4.98 16.78
C PHE A 251 -14.03 3.54 17.33
N LEU A 252 -14.32 3.37 18.62
CA LEU A 252 -14.27 2.05 19.26
C LEU A 252 -15.16 1.02 18.56
N PRO A 253 -16.48 1.23 18.38
CA PRO A 253 -17.33 0.25 17.69
C PRO A 253 -17.06 0.20 16.18
N ALA A 254 -16.54 1.26 15.56
CA ALA A 254 -16.17 1.22 14.16
C ALA A 254 -14.99 0.27 13.91
N LEU A 255 -13.94 0.33 14.76
CA LEU A 255 -12.81 -0.59 14.68
C LEU A 255 -13.21 -2.02 15.01
N ASP A 256 -14.03 -2.23 16.06
CA ASP A 256 -14.57 -3.56 16.38
C ASP A 256 -15.36 -4.16 15.21
N GLY A 257 -16.31 -3.41 14.65
CA GLY A 257 -17.12 -3.87 13.52
C GLY A 257 -16.32 -4.09 12.23
N PHE A 258 -15.23 -3.33 12.03
CA PHE A 258 -14.30 -3.56 10.94
C PHE A 258 -13.59 -4.92 11.10
N ILE A 259 -13.09 -5.22 12.30
CA ILE A 259 -12.45 -6.50 12.63
C ILE A 259 -13.44 -7.65 12.49
N ASP A 260 -14.67 -7.50 13.00
CA ASP A 260 -15.72 -8.52 12.89
C ASP A 260 -15.99 -8.86 11.42
N THR A 261 -16.15 -7.84 10.57
CA THR A 261 -16.36 -8.03 9.14
C THR A 261 -15.19 -8.78 8.49
N VAL A 262 -13.95 -8.46 8.84
CA VAL A 262 -12.77 -9.17 8.33
C VAL A 262 -12.77 -10.63 8.83
N ARG A 263 -13.11 -10.87 10.08
CA ARG A 263 -13.18 -12.22 10.68
C ARG A 263 -14.23 -13.13 10.05
N GLU A 264 -15.29 -12.59 9.44
CA GLU A 264 -16.27 -13.41 8.69
C GLU A 264 -15.60 -14.25 7.59
N GLY A 265 -14.55 -13.75 6.91
CA GLY A 265 -13.79 -14.48 5.88
C GLY A 265 -12.44 -15.03 6.34
N HIS A 266 -11.92 -14.55 7.47
CA HIS A 266 -10.58 -14.84 7.99
C HIS A 266 -10.62 -15.28 9.46
N GLN A 267 -11.29 -16.40 9.74
CA GLN A 267 -11.50 -16.89 11.11
C GLN A 267 -10.17 -17.19 11.83
N ASP A 268 -9.22 -17.81 11.13
CA ASP A 268 -7.94 -18.26 11.69
C ASP A 268 -6.72 -17.46 11.17
N THR A 269 -6.91 -16.58 10.18
CA THR A 269 -5.81 -15.77 9.65
C THR A 269 -5.31 -14.80 10.72
N PRO A 270 -4.00 -14.73 10.99
CA PRO A 270 -3.43 -13.71 11.87
C PRO A 270 -3.77 -12.30 11.37
N ILE A 271 -4.28 -11.47 12.28
CA ILE A 271 -4.52 -10.04 12.04
C ILE A 271 -3.63 -9.26 13.01
N VAL A 272 -2.85 -8.32 12.48
CA VAL A 272 -2.04 -7.40 13.30
C VAL A 272 -2.59 -6.00 13.16
N LEU A 273 -3.12 -5.44 14.26
CA LEU A 273 -3.45 -4.04 14.35
C LEU A 273 -2.17 -3.26 14.65
N VAL A 274 -1.80 -2.39 13.72
CA VAL A 274 -0.62 -1.52 13.84
C VAL A 274 -1.10 -0.13 14.22
N SER A 275 -0.74 0.33 15.40
CA SER A 275 -1.10 1.69 15.83
C SER A 275 -0.30 2.75 15.07
N PRO A 276 -0.70 4.05 15.11
CA PRO A 276 0.03 5.11 14.43
C PRO A 276 1.49 5.22 14.90
N ILE A 277 2.38 5.54 13.96
CA ILE A 277 3.75 5.96 14.26
C ILE A 277 3.74 7.33 14.95
N TRP A 278 4.90 7.78 15.44
CA TRP A 278 5.06 9.13 15.97
C TRP A 278 4.73 10.19 14.91
N CYS A 279 3.93 11.17 15.29
CA CYS A 279 3.61 12.33 14.46
C CYS A 279 3.34 13.52 15.39
N GLU A 280 4.33 14.38 15.53
CA GLU A 280 4.38 15.46 16.53
C GLU A 280 3.11 16.33 16.55
N PRO A 281 2.55 16.83 15.42
CA PRO A 281 1.43 17.78 15.48
C PRO A 281 0.18 17.22 16.17
N VAL A 282 -0.06 15.91 16.04
CA VAL A 282 -1.28 15.26 16.54
C VAL A 282 -0.99 14.15 17.56
N GLU A 283 0.22 14.13 18.09
CA GLU A 283 0.63 13.13 19.07
C GLU A 283 -0.22 13.21 20.34
N THR A 284 -0.32 14.39 20.94
CA THR A 284 -1.15 14.70 22.09
C THR A 284 -2.33 15.62 21.75
N SER A 285 -2.14 16.51 20.77
CA SER A 285 -3.18 17.40 20.26
C SER A 285 -4.18 16.67 19.35
N THR A 286 -5.38 17.21 19.23
CA THR A 286 -6.41 16.67 18.35
C THR A 286 -6.37 17.33 16.97
N GLY A 287 -6.95 16.64 15.96
CA GLY A 287 -7.15 17.23 14.64
C GLY A 287 -8.24 18.34 14.62
N PRO A 288 -8.53 18.87 13.42
CA PRO A 288 -7.91 18.47 12.16
C PRO A 288 -6.46 18.95 12.03
N THR A 289 -5.70 18.34 11.10
CA THR A 289 -4.43 18.92 10.65
C THR A 289 -4.68 19.93 9.53
N MET A 290 -3.84 20.95 9.46
CA MET A 290 -3.86 21.94 8.42
C MET A 290 -2.43 22.31 7.99
N GLN A 291 -2.31 22.96 6.84
CA GLN A 291 -1.06 23.56 6.41
C GLN A 291 -0.72 24.75 7.33
N ASP A 292 0.54 24.83 7.77
CA ASP A 292 1.04 25.99 8.51
C ASP A 292 1.04 27.23 7.61
N PRO A 293 0.23 28.25 7.91
CA PRO A 293 0.11 29.44 7.07
C PRO A 293 1.37 30.33 7.10
N ASP A 294 2.24 30.14 8.09
CA ASP A 294 3.46 30.94 8.27
C ASP A 294 4.67 30.32 7.55
N ARG A 295 4.48 29.15 6.89
CA ARG A 295 5.53 28.48 6.11
C ARG A 295 5.18 28.44 4.62
N ALA A 296 6.18 28.73 3.77
CA ALA A 296 6.06 28.57 2.32
C ALA A 296 6.10 27.09 1.88
N GLU A 297 6.71 26.23 2.69
CA GLU A 297 6.82 24.80 2.46
C GLU A 297 5.63 24.06 3.09
N GLU A 298 5.26 22.91 2.53
CA GLU A 298 4.26 22.05 3.16
C GLU A 298 4.72 21.65 4.56
N TRP A 299 3.95 22.06 5.58
CA TRP A 299 4.21 21.72 6.96
C TRP A 299 2.91 21.56 7.73
N SER A 300 2.67 20.39 8.25
CA SER A 300 1.44 20.05 8.95
C SER A 300 1.47 20.51 10.40
N ILE A 301 0.39 21.19 10.83
CA ILE A 301 0.13 21.56 12.22
C ILE A 301 -1.25 21.06 12.64
N ALA A 302 -1.47 20.91 13.95
CA ALA A 302 -2.79 20.63 14.49
C ALA A 302 -3.58 21.92 14.68
N ALA A 303 -4.86 21.91 14.30
CA ALA A 303 -5.80 22.98 14.59
C ALA A 303 -6.57 22.77 15.91
N GLY A 304 -6.58 21.56 16.44
CA GLY A 304 -7.12 21.23 17.76
C GLY A 304 -6.08 21.36 18.88
N ASN A 305 -6.45 20.97 20.07
CA ASN A 305 -5.59 21.02 21.26
C ASN A 305 -5.78 19.78 22.16
N GLU A 306 -4.95 19.66 23.21
CA GLU A 306 -5.00 18.52 24.14
C GLU A 306 -6.29 18.51 24.99
N ASP A 307 -6.83 19.67 25.35
CA ASP A 307 -8.04 19.78 26.17
C ASP A 307 -9.27 19.17 25.48
N ASP A 308 -9.29 19.17 24.14
CA ASP A 308 -10.37 18.58 23.35
C ASP A 308 -10.50 17.05 23.52
N VAL A 309 -9.45 16.38 23.99
CA VAL A 309 -9.47 14.93 24.28
C VAL A 309 -10.53 14.63 25.38
N ALA A 310 -10.68 15.51 26.38
CA ALA A 310 -11.70 15.35 27.40
C ALA A 310 -13.14 15.40 26.86
N ALA A 311 -13.33 16.08 25.71
CA ALA A 311 -14.60 16.11 24.98
C ALA A 311 -14.77 14.93 24.00
N GLY A 312 -13.85 13.96 24.04
CA GLY A 312 -13.88 12.74 23.24
C GLY A 312 -13.30 12.87 21.85
N LYS A 313 -12.58 13.95 21.52
CA LYS A 313 -11.75 14.01 20.30
C LYS A 313 -10.55 13.08 20.42
N LEU A 314 -9.93 12.80 19.30
CA LEU A 314 -8.87 11.82 19.17
C LEU A 314 -7.51 12.48 18.92
N SER A 315 -6.50 12.06 19.68
CA SER A 315 -5.08 12.21 19.40
C SER A 315 -4.46 10.87 19.06
N LEU A 316 -3.20 10.83 18.61
CA LEU A 316 -2.55 9.56 18.32
C LEU A 316 -2.30 8.72 19.57
N GLN A 317 -2.04 9.34 20.72
CA GLN A 317 -1.96 8.63 21.99
C GLN A 317 -3.27 7.93 22.33
N VAL A 318 -4.41 8.62 22.15
CA VAL A 318 -5.74 8.03 22.39
C VAL A 318 -6.01 6.86 21.45
N ILE A 319 -5.67 7.00 20.17
CA ILE A 319 -5.82 5.92 19.18
C ILE A 319 -4.98 4.70 19.57
N ARG A 320 -3.72 4.89 19.99
CA ARG A 320 -2.85 3.78 20.40
C ARG A 320 -3.42 3.04 21.60
N ALA A 321 -3.80 3.76 22.63
CA ALA A 321 -4.39 3.17 23.84
C ALA A 321 -5.70 2.44 23.52
N ALA A 322 -6.58 3.04 22.72
CA ALA A 322 -7.85 2.45 22.31
C ALA A 322 -7.65 1.16 21.50
N THR A 323 -6.71 1.19 20.54
CA THR A 323 -6.40 0.01 19.69
C THR A 323 -5.82 -1.13 20.52
N ALA A 324 -4.89 -0.85 21.43
CA ALA A 324 -4.35 -1.85 22.36
C ALA A 324 -5.43 -2.48 23.22
N SER A 325 -6.29 -1.65 23.83
CA SER A 325 -7.39 -2.12 24.66
C SER A 325 -8.41 -3.00 23.93
N ILE A 326 -8.71 -2.68 22.65
CA ILE A 326 -9.57 -3.52 21.81
C ILE A 326 -8.92 -4.90 21.58
N VAL A 327 -7.62 -4.93 21.26
CA VAL A 327 -6.91 -6.20 21.04
C VAL A 327 -6.92 -7.02 22.33
N ASP A 328 -6.58 -6.43 23.48
CA ASP A 328 -6.54 -7.15 24.76
C ASP A 328 -7.90 -7.77 25.09
N ARG A 329 -8.98 -6.98 25.05
CA ARG A 329 -10.35 -7.46 25.28
C ARG A 329 -10.74 -8.58 24.31
N ARG A 330 -10.50 -8.42 23.00
CA ARG A 330 -10.85 -9.46 22.02
C ARG A 330 -10.05 -10.75 22.20
N ARG A 331 -8.81 -10.65 22.66
CA ARG A 331 -8.00 -11.83 23.00
C ARG A 331 -8.52 -12.53 24.27
N GLU A 332 -8.98 -11.78 25.26
CA GLU A 332 -9.68 -12.32 26.44
C GLU A 332 -10.99 -13.03 26.06
N ASP A 333 -11.71 -12.48 25.04
CA ASP A 333 -12.92 -13.07 24.47
C ASP A 333 -12.65 -14.24 23.50
N GLY A 334 -11.36 -14.63 23.28
CA GLY A 334 -10.98 -15.83 22.52
C GLY A 334 -10.38 -15.59 21.14
N ASP A 335 -10.27 -14.34 20.65
CA ASP A 335 -9.59 -14.05 19.36
C ASP A 335 -8.05 -14.06 19.52
N HIS A 336 -7.47 -15.25 19.73
CA HIS A 336 -6.03 -15.39 19.95
C HIS A 336 -5.18 -15.13 18.71
N ARG A 337 -5.80 -15.00 17.52
CA ARG A 337 -5.13 -14.66 16.25
C ARG A 337 -5.13 -13.16 15.95
N LEU A 338 -5.67 -12.33 16.86
CA LEU A 338 -5.54 -10.88 16.81
C LEU A 338 -4.31 -10.43 17.59
N HIS A 339 -3.49 -9.59 17.01
CA HIS A 339 -2.22 -9.12 17.56
C HIS A 339 -2.17 -7.59 17.53
N TYR A 340 -1.41 -6.99 18.42
CA TYR A 340 -1.11 -5.56 18.45
C TYR A 340 0.36 -5.31 18.16
N LEU A 341 0.66 -4.33 17.32
CA LEU A 341 1.99 -3.76 17.14
C LEU A 341 1.94 -2.27 17.44
N ASP A 342 2.72 -1.84 18.42
CA ASP A 342 2.88 -0.42 18.68
C ASP A 342 3.67 0.23 17.54
N GLY A 343 3.05 1.20 16.86
CA GLY A 343 3.65 1.96 15.77
C GLY A 343 4.89 2.74 16.19
N LEU A 344 5.00 3.12 17.47
CA LEU A 344 6.21 3.76 18.00
C LEU A 344 7.44 2.86 17.93
N SER A 345 7.26 1.54 17.88
CA SER A 345 8.34 0.58 17.66
C SER A 345 8.86 0.56 16.22
N LEU A 346 8.09 1.10 15.27
CA LEU A 346 8.48 1.26 13.87
C LEU A 346 9.12 2.64 13.62
N TYR A 347 8.56 3.69 14.22
CA TYR A 347 9.10 5.03 14.19
C TYR A 347 8.53 5.80 15.41
N GLY A 348 9.39 6.06 16.37
CA GLY A 348 9.08 6.72 17.63
C GLY A 348 9.67 8.11 17.73
N GLU A 349 9.53 8.77 18.89
CA GLU A 349 10.01 10.12 19.16
C GLU A 349 11.53 10.26 18.96
N SER A 350 12.32 9.29 19.40
CA SER A 350 13.76 9.29 19.20
C SER A 350 14.17 9.17 17.73
N ASP A 351 13.39 8.43 16.93
CA ASP A 351 13.62 8.36 15.48
C ASP A 351 13.26 9.70 14.83
N ALA A 352 12.18 10.36 15.28
CA ALA A 352 11.74 11.66 14.76
C ALA A 352 12.78 12.77 15.06
N ALA A 353 13.43 12.70 16.22
CA ALA A 353 14.52 13.62 16.55
C ALA A 353 15.75 13.45 15.64
N ALA A 354 16.03 12.21 15.19
CA ALA A 354 17.17 11.89 14.34
C ALA A 354 16.85 12.05 12.83
N MET A 355 15.64 11.71 12.42
CA MET A 355 15.16 11.71 11.04
C MET A 355 13.75 12.29 11.00
N PRO A 356 13.59 13.63 11.06
CA PRO A 356 12.27 14.27 11.09
C PRO A 356 11.46 14.03 9.83
N LEU A 357 10.15 14.03 9.95
CA LEU A 357 9.22 13.93 8.82
C LEU A 357 9.28 15.21 7.99
N PRO A 358 9.51 15.13 6.66
CA PRO A 358 9.76 16.32 5.81
C PRO A 358 8.66 17.38 5.83
N ASP A 359 7.41 16.98 6.01
CA ASP A 359 6.23 17.83 6.06
C ASP A 359 5.52 17.77 7.43
N ASN A 360 6.25 17.30 8.45
CA ASN A 360 5.76 17.05 9.80
C ASN A 360 4.61 16.00 9.89
N LEU A 361 4.42 15.19 8.86
CA LEU A 361 3.34 14.18 8.80
C LEU A 361 3.77 12.88 8.10
N HIS A 362 4.47 12.97 6.97
CA HIS A 362 4.75 11.83 6.12
C HIS A 362 6.24 11.42 6.15
N PRO A 363 6.53 10.12 6.23
CA PRO A 363 7.88 9.58 6.14
C PRO A 363 8.56 9.90 4.81
N GLY A 364 9.75 10.52 4.85
CA GLY A 364 10.64 10.59 3.71
C GLY A 364 11.32 9.23 3.41
N PRO A 365 12.14 9.15 2.34
CA PRO A 365 12.70 7.87 1.85
C PRO A 365 13.43 7.04 2.91
N ASP A 366 14.28 7.67 3.72
CA ASP A 366 15.02 6.97 4.77
C ASP A 366 14.11 6.42 5.87
N VAL A 367 13.07 7.17 6.25
CA VAL A 367 12.10 6.73 7.25
C VAL A 367 11.19 5.65 6.67
N GLN A 368 10.81 5.72 5.39
CA GLN A 368 10.10 4.65 4.70
C GLN A 368 10.91 3.34 4.77
N ARG A 369 12.19 3.38 4.45
CA ARG A 369 13.09 2.21 4.53
C ARG A 369 13.18 1.67 5.97
N LEU A 370 13.42 2.54 6.95
CA LEU A 370 13.50 2.15 8.36
C LEU A 370 12.23 1.43 8.83
N ILE A 371 11.05 1.98 8.52
CA ILE A 371 9.76 1.37 8.88
C ILE A 371 9.63 0.00 8.20
N GLY A 372 9.96 -0.10 6.92
CA GLY A 372 9.87 -1.34 6.14
C GLY A 372 10.76 -2.45 6.70
N GLU A 373 12.02 -2.15 7.01
CA GLU A 373 12.97 -3.09 7.60
C GLU A 373 12.51 -3.55 8.98
N ARG A 374 12.14 -2.62 9.86
CA ARG A 374 11.63 -2.95 11.20
C ARG A 374 10.35 -3.79 11.14
N PHE A 375 9.46 -3.49 10.20
CA PHE A 375 8.23 -4.24 10.02
C PHE A 375 8.50 -5.66 9.50
N ALA A 376 9.38 -5.82 8.53
CA ALA A 376 9.80 -7.12 8.03
C ALA A 376 10.33 -8.01 9.16
N ASP A 377 11.25 -7.47 9.97
CA ASP A 377 11.90 -8.20 11.06
C ASP A 377 10.95 -8.52 12.22
N ARG A 378 10.04 -7.61 12.58
CA ARG A 378 9.15 -7.76 13.75
C ARG A 378 7.87 -8.53 13.45
N VAL A 379 7.36 -8.44 12.20
CA VAL A 379 6.06 -9.00 11.82
C VAL A 379 6.22 -10.09 10.78
N LEU A 380 6.73 -9.77 9.58
CA LEU A 380 6.70 -10.73 8.47
C LEU A 380 7.57 -11.96 8.76
N ALA A 381 8.74 -11.79 9.36
CA ALA A 381 9.62 -12.91 9.74
C ALA A 381 8.95 -13.86 10.74
N HIS A 382 8.12 -13.33 11.66
CA HIS A 382 7.41 -14.15 12.63
C HIS A 382 6.36 -15.05 11.97
N PHE A 383 5.62 -14.55 10.99
CA PHE A 383 4.55 -15.30 10.34
C PHE A 383 5.01 -16.13 9.14
N ALA A 384 6.14 -15.80 8.51
CA ALA A 384 6.72 -16.60 7.42
C ALA A 384 7.14 -18.00 7.87
N VAL A 385 7.67 -18.16 9.09
CA VAL A 385 8.12 -19.46 9.65
C VAL A 385 6.94 -20.39 9.94
N SER A 386 5.76 -19.83 10.30
CA SER A 386 4.58 -20.63 10.65
C SER A 386 3.94 -21.32 9.43
N SER A 387 4.10 -20.77 8.22
CA SER A 387 3.55 -21.33 6.98
C SER A 387 4.31 -22.56 6.46
N THR A 388 5.56 -22.80 6.92
CA THR A 388 6.39 -23.92 6.48
C THR A 388 6.28 -25.15 7.38
N SER A 389 5.65 -25.06 8.56
CA SER A 389 5.61 -26.15 9.56
C SER A 389 4.42 -27.11 9.45
N ASP A 390 3.40 -26.82 8.63
CA ASP A 390 2.20 -27.66 8.51
C ASP A 390 2.24 -28.70 7.39
N THR A 391 3.38 -28.90 6.71
CA THR A 391 3.55 -29.93 5.67
C THR A 391 4.50 -31.05 6.08
N ASN A 392 4.23 -31.75 7.19
CA ASN A 392 4.86 -33.05 7.46
C ASN A 392 3.81 -34.12 7.85
N PRO A 393 3.23 -34.86 6.87
CA PRO A 393 2.26 -35.95 7.15
C PRO A 393 2.90 -37.29 7.44
N HIS A 394 4.18 -37.39 7.78
CA HIS A 394 4.85 -38.68 8.01
C HIS A 394 5.35 -38.88 9.44
N LEU A 395 4.44 -38.97 10.42
CA LEU A 395 4.73 -39.64 11.69
C LEU A 395 3.42 -40.06 12.43
N GLN A 396 2.63 -40.93 11.78
CA GLN A 396 1.65 -41.76 12.48
C GLN A 396 1.53 -43.12 11.76
N ARG A 397 2.50 -44.02 11.99
CA ARG A 397 2.30 -45.47 11.96
C ARG A 397 3.47 -46.14 12.66
N SER A 398 3.32 -46.40 13.94
CA SER A 398 3.81 -47.60 14.60
C SER A 398 3.48 -47.56 16.09
N ARG A 399 2.36 -48.15 16.47
CA ARG A 399 2.25 -48.95 17.69
C ARG A 399 1.10 -49.91 17.51
N SER A 400 1.49 -51.14 17.25
CA SER A 400 0.72 -52.37 17.45
C SER A 400 0.33 -52.51 18.90
#